data_86dc1f9f1e9f7e7059d0d9920728e78f
#
_entry.id   86dc1f9f1e9f7e7059d0d9920728e78f
#
_cell.length_a   1.000
_cell.length_b   1.000
_cell.length_c   1.000
_cell.angle_alpha   90.00
_cell.angle_beta   90.00
_cell.angle_gamma   90.00
#
_symmetry.space_group_name_H-M   'P 1'
#
loop_
_entity.id
_entity.type
_entity.pdbx_description
1 polymer ?
#
loop_
_entity_poly.entity_id
_entity_poly.type
_entity_poly.pdbx_seq_one_letter_code
_entity_poly.pdbx_strand_id
1 'polypeptide(L)'
;MEMKLASKTDRVYTIERNDDGKVVCRVDGKQLSPRRDLWNHSPNGFECGYGGSGPAQLALAILADCCGDALAVHYHQAFKWSAIATLPHEGGTLTARFVLDELEKLQAERTARDQDCGE
;
A
#
# COMPACT_ATOMS: atom_id res chain seq x y z
N MET A 1 -27.95 -7.63 9.00
CA MET A 1 -27.53 -7.51 8.80
C MET A 1 -26.74 -7.40 8.51
N GLU A 2 -26.40 -6.96 8.30
CA GLU A 2 -25.71 -6.61 7.93
C GLU A 2 -24.79 -6.81 7.88
N MET A 3 -24.46 -7.01 7.76
CA MET A 3 -23.56 -7.23 7.59
C MET A 3 -22.73 -7.12 7.35
N LYS A 4 -22.66 -6.91 7.52
CA LYS A 4 -21.79 -6.75 7.20
C LYS A 4 -20.83 -6.82 6.96
N LEU A 5 -21.12 -6.96 6.94
CA LEU A 5 -20.01 -6.96 6.20
C LEU A 5 -19.08 -5.87 6.47
N ALA A 6 -17.91 -6.09 6.93
CA ALA A 6 -16.94 -5.06 7.03
C ALA A 6 -16.66 -4.54 5.63
N SER A 7 -16.89 -3.26 5.42
CA SER A 7 -16.49 -2.66 4.16
C SER A 7 -14.98 -2.58 4.13
N LYS A 8 -14.40 -2.40 2.95
CA LYS A 8 -12.96 -2.28 2.84
C LYS A 8 -12.42 -1.08 3.59
N THR A 9 -13.26 -0.07 3.83
CA THR A 9 -12.84 1.12 4.57
C THR A 9 -12.60 0.84 6.05
N ASP A 10 -13.05 -0.29 6.55
CA ASP A 10 -12.85 -0.66 7.96
C ASP A 10 -11.58 -1.45 8.20
N ARG A 11 -10.85 -1.79 7.15
CA ARG A 11 -9.65 -2.59 7.28
C ARG A 11 -8.50 -1.82 7.90
N VAL A 12 -7.65 -2.56 8.61
CA VAL A 12 -6.45 -2.00 9.20
C VAL A 12 -5.28 -2.87 8.76
N TYR A 13 -4.26 -2.23 8.21
CA TYR A 13 -3.06 -2.90 7.75
C TYR A 13 -1.98 -2.72 8.79
N THR A 14 -1.59 -3.81 9.44
CA THR A 14 -0.55 -3.79 10.46
C THR A 14 0.75 -4.25 9.85
N ILE A 15 1.75 -3.39 9.89
CA ILE A 15 3.05 -3.63 9.28
C ILE A 15 4.07 -3.74 10.42
N GLU A 16 4.73 -4.89 10.52
CA GLU A 16 5.64 -5.16 11.62
C GLU A 16 6.92 -5.79 11.11
N ARG A 17 8.05 -5.34 11.68
CA ARG A 17 9.33 -6.01 11.46
C ARG A 17 9.51 -7.02 12.59
N ASN A 18 9.64 -8.30 12.24
CA ASN A 18 9.76 -9.33 13.24
C ASN A 18 11.22 -9.47 13.72
N ASP A 19 11.45 -10.42 14.63
CA ASP A 19 12.78 -10.60 15.23
C ASP A 19 13.84 -11.02 14.21
N ASP A 20 13.42 -11.61 13.10
CA ASP A 20 14.33 -11.99 12.01
C ASP A 20 14.67 -10.81 11.10
N GLY A 21 14.10 -9.65 11.39
CA GLY A 21 14.30 -8.48 10.56
C GLY A 21 13.41 -8.42 9.32
N LYS A 22 12.45 -9.31 9.21
CA LYS A 22 11.54 -9.36 8.06
C LYS A 22 10.27 -8.60 8.36
N VAL A 23 9.76 -7.91 7.35
CA VAL A 23 8.54 -7.13 7.46
C VAL A 23 7.36 -7.99 7.03
N VAL A 24 6.34 -8.01 7.87
CA VAL A 24 5.10 -8.75 7.61
C VAL A 24 3.96 -7.76 7.68
N CYS A 25 3.00 -7.89 6.78
CA CYS A 25 1.79 -7.08 6.80
C CYS A 25 0.59 -7.99 7.00
N ARG A 26 -0.27 -7.63 7.96
CA ARG A 26 -1.48 -8.38 8.22
C ARG A 26 -2.68 -7.49 8.07
N VAL A 27 -3.74 -8.08 7.56
CA VAL A 27 -5.05 -7.42 7.47
C VAL A 27 -6.09 -8.45 7.91
N ASP A 28 -6.95 -8.06 8.85
CA ASP A 28 -7.98 -8.95 9.39
C ASP A 28 -7.38 -10.26 9.94
N GLY A 29 -6.20 -10.16 10.56
CA GLY A 29 -5.54 -11.32 11.18
C GLY A 29 -4.81 -12.24 10.23
N LYS A 30 -4.79 -11.92 8.94
CA LYS A 30 -4.14 -12.76 7.93
C LYS A 30 -3.00 -12.01 7.28
N GLN A 31 -1.96 -12.74 6.92
CA GLN A 31 -0.85 -12.14 6.20
C GLN A 31 -1.31 -11.72 4.81
N LEU A 32 -0.90 -10.53 4.41
CA LEU A 32 -1.20 -9.99 3.11
C LEU A 32 -0.29 -10.63 2.07
N SER A 33 -0.88 -11.08 0.95
CA SER A 33 -0.10 -11.62 -0.15
C SER A 33 0.73 -10.53 -0.80
N PRO A 34 1.97 -10.82 -1.19
CA PRO A 34 2.81 -9.81 -1.87
C PRO A 34 2.36 -9.47 -3.27
N ARG A 35 1.42 -10.22 -3.85
CA ARG A 35 0.87 -9.97 -5.18
C ARG A 35 1.97 -9.85 -6.25
N ARG A 36 2.91 -10.79 -6.23
CA ARG A 36 3.96 -10.84 -7.26
C ARG A 36 3.40 -11.16 -8.64
N ASP A 37 2.17 -11.68 -8.67
CA ASP A 37 1.46 -11.88 -9.93
C ASP A 37 1.21 -10.58 -10.67
N LEU A 38 1.06 -9.47 -9.92
CA LEU A 38 0.88 -8.15 -10.53
C LEU A 38 2.22 -7.54 -10.93
N TRP A 39 3.19 -7.64 -10.06
CA TRP A 39 4.53 -7.09 -10.32
C TRP A 39 5.48 -7.65 -9.27
N ASN A 40 6.58 -8.22 -9.71
CA ASN A 40 7.55 -8.79 -8.78
C ASN A 40 8.72 -7.83 -8.60
N HIS A 41 8.57 -6.87 -7.67
CA HIS A 41 9.63 -5.94 -7.32
C HIS A 41 10.61 -6.56 -6.34
N SER A 42 10.11 -7.43 -5.46
CA SER A 42 10.93 -7.96 -4.37
C SER A 42 10.59 -9.42 -4.12
N PRO A 43 11.42 -10.34 -4.63
CA PRO A 43 11.21 -11.76 -4.35
C PRO A 43 11.42 -12.11 -2.88
N ASN A 44 12.08 -11.23 -2.13
CA ASN A 44 12.39 -11.48 -0.72
C ASN A 44 11.32 -10.94 0.24
N GLY A 45 10.27 -10.30 -0.27
CA GLY A 45 9.16 -9.89 0.55
C GLY A 45 9.04 -8.39 0.72
N PHE A 46 8.36 -7.99 1.79
CA PHE A 46 8.04 -6.59 2.06
C PHE A 46 9.14 -5.88 2.83
N GLU A 47 9.16 -4.55 2.71
CA GLU A 47 10.00 -3.68 3.53
C GLU A 47 9.28 -2.36 3.77
N CYS A 48 9.85 -1.53 4.62
CA CYS A 48 9.30 -0.21 4.92
C CYS A 48 10.40 0.69 5.45
N GLY A 49 10.13 1.99 5.49
CA GLY A 49 11.04 2.95 6.08
C GLY A 49 12.08 3.50 5.12
N TYR A 50 11.99 3.15 3.84
CA TYR A 50 12.85 3.71 2.81
C TYR A 50 12.18 3.43 1.47
N GLY A 51 12.77 3.91 0.38
CA GLY A 51 12.14 3.80 -0.94
C GLY A 51 12.84 2.82 -1.85
N GLY A 52 12.68 1.54 -1.60
CA GLY A 52 13.27 0.50 -2.43
C GLY A 52 12.24 -0.48 -2.96
N SER A 53 12.72 -1.62 -3.44
CA SER A 53 11.84 -2.62 -4.06
C SER A 53 10.94 -3.33 -3.05
N GLY A 54 11.44 -3.58 -1.85
CA GLY A 54 10.61 -4.17 -0.79
C GLY A 54 9.45 -3.27 -0.41
N PRO A 55 9.71 -1.99 -0.15
CA PRO A 55 8.61 -1.04 0.07
C PRO A 55 7.66 -0.91 -1.11
N ALA A 56 8.17 -0.98 -2.35
CA ALA A 56 7.30 -0.95 -3.52
C ALA A 56 6.37 -2.16 -3.56
N GLN A 57 6.88 -3.33 -3.18
CA GLN A 57 6.06 -4.54 -3.14
C GLN A 57 4.97 -4.41 -2.10
N LEU A 58 5.29 -3.84 -0.93
CA LEU A 58 4.28 -3.62 0.11
C LEU A 58 3.22 -2.63 -0.34
N ALA A 59 3.62 -1.54 -0.97
CA ALA A 59 2.69 -0.55 -1.49
C ALA A 59 1.71 -1.18 -2.49
N LEU A 60 2.24 -1.99 -3.39
CA LEU A 60 1.43 -2.67 -4.39
C LEU A 60 0.39 -3.59 -3.72
N ALA A 61 0.83 -4.38 -2.75
CA ALA A 61 -0.04 -5.34 -2.08
C ALA A 61 -1.16 -4.65 -1.31
N ILE A 62 -0.84 -3.57 -0.59
CA ILE A 62 -1.84 -2.83 0.18
C ILE A 62 -2.86 -2.19 -0.76
N LEU A 63 -2.39 -1.54 -1.82
CA LEU A 63 -3.32 -0.90 -2.77
C LEU A 63 -4.18 -1.93 -3.48
N ALA A 64 -3.62 -3.09 -3.86
CA ALA A 64 -4.40 -4.12 -4.52
C ALA A 64 -5.52 -4.62 -3.61
N ASP A 65 -5.21 -4.83 -2.33
CA ASP A 65 -6.21 -5.30 -1.38
C ASP A 65 -7.28 -4.25 -1.12
N CYS A 66 -6.87 -2.99 -1.03
CA CYS A 66 -7.77 -1.90 -0.65
C CYS A 66 -8.55 -1.32 -1.82
N CYS A 67 -7.91 -1.20 -2.98
CA CYS A 67 -8.44 -0.40 -4.09
C CYS A 67 -8.54 -1.16 -5.41
N GLY A 68 -8.05 -2.39 -5.47
CA GLY A 68 -8.11 -3.19 -6.69
C GLY A 68 -6.81 -3.13 -7.48
N ASP A 69 -6.67 -4.11 -8.37
CA ASP A 69 -5.40 -4.38 -9.05
C ASP A 69 -4.97 -3.25 -9.99
N ALA A 70 -5.90 -2.70 -10.75
CA ALA A 70 -5.55 -1.68 -11.75
C ALA A 70 -5.00 -0.43 -11.09
N LEU A 71 -5.66 0.05 -10.03
CA LEU A 71 -5.19 1.23 -9.32
C LEU A 71 -3.86 0.95 -8.61
N ALA A 72 -3.71 -0.27 -8.10
CA ALA A 72 -2.47 -0.65 -7.43
C ALA A 72 -1.29 -0.61 -8.38
N VAL A 73 -1.42 -1.22 -9.54
CA VAL A 73 -0.33 -1.22 -10.53
C VAL A 73 0.03 0.21 -10.90
N HIS A 74 -0.98 1.05 -11.09
CA HIS A 74 -0.76 2.41 -11.58
C HIS A 74 -0.14 3.34 -10.55
N TYR A 75 -0.55 3.23 -9.28
CA TYR A 75 -0.21 4.23 -8.26
C TYR A 75 0.76 3.75 -7.19
N HIS A 76 1.18 2.46 -7.20
CA HIS A 76 1.94 1.93 -6.05
C HIS A 76 3.29 2.63 -5.85
N GLN A 77 3.96 3.07 -6.91
CA GLN A 77 5.25 3.74 -6.73
C GLN A 77 5.07 5.07 -6.01
N ALA A 78 4.06 5.85 -6.40
CA ALA A 78 3.78 7.11 -5.72
C ALA A 78 3.34 6.86 -4.28
N PHE A 79 2.51 5.85 -4.06
CA PHE A 79 2.05 5.50 -2.71
C PHE A 79 3.21 5.03 -1.85
N LYS A 80 4.16 4.30 -2.42
CA LYS A 80 5.37 3.90 -1.69
C LYS A 80 6.05 5.11 -1.07
N TRP A 81 6.28 6.15 -1.86
CA TRP A 81 6.99 7.32 -1.37
C TRP A 81 6.18 8.09 -0.34
N SER A 82 4.86 8.18 -0.51
CA SER A 82 4.04 9.00 0.39
C SER A 82 3.69 8.29 1.70
N ALA A 83 3.65 6.94 1.70
CA ALA A 83 3.11 6.23 2.86
C ALA A 83 4.02 5.15 3.42
N ILE A 84 4.78 4.45 2.58
CA ILE A 84 5.55 3.29 3.04
C ILE A 84 6.97 3.69 3.42
N ALA A 85 7.60 4.51 2.59
CA ALA A 85 8.97 4.95 2.82
C ALA A 85 9.09 5.81 4.08
N THR A 86 8.00 6.44 4.48
CA THR A 86 7.97 7.33 5.64
C THR A 86 7.65 6.63 6.95
N LEU A 87 7.34 5.34 6.90
CA LEU A 87 7.08 4.58 8.13
C LEU A 87 8.36 4.40 8.93
N PRO A 88 8.23 4.28 10.27
CA PRO A 88 9.40 3.90 11.08
C PRO A 88 9.96 2.54 10.65
N HIS A 89 11.22 2.31 10.98
CA HIS A 89 11.88 1.05 10.66
C HIS A 89 11.08 -0.15 11.18
N GLU A 90 10.52 -0.03 12.37
CA GLU A 90 9.77 -1.11 13.01
C GLU A 90 8.43 -1.39 12.35
N GLY A 91 7.94 -0.47 11.54
CA GLY A 91 6.65 -0.61 10.91
C GLY A 91 5.65 0.38 11.45
N GLY A 92 4.38 0.05 11.29
CA GLY A 92 3.31 0.91 11.75
C GLY A 92 1.97 0.37 11.30
N THR A 93 0.96 1.18 11.45
CA THR A 93 -0.41 0.80 11.11
C THR A 93 -0.98 1.81 10.12
N LEU A 94 -1.58 1.30 9.05
CA LEU A 94 -2.29 2.12 8.09
C LEU A 94 -3.74 1.67 8.05
N THR A 95 -4.65 2.63 8.14
CA THR A 95 -6.07 2.30 7.98
C THR A 95 -6.44 2.37 6.51
N ALA A 96 -7.46 1.63 6.13
CA ALA A 96 -7.96 1.70 4.76
C ALA A 96 -8.41 3.13 4.43
N ARG A 97 -8.97 3.83 5.42
CA ARG A 97 -9.37 5.23 5.20
C ARG A 97 -8.16 6.09 4.80
N PHE A 98 -7.04 5.92 5.51
CA PHE A 98 -5.83 6.63 5.17
C PHE A 98 -5.36 6.28 3.75
N VAL A 99 -5.40 4.98 3.42
CA VAL A 99 -4.98 4.52 2.09
C VAL A 99 -5.82 5.15 1.00
N LEU A 100 -7.13 5.15 1.19
CA LEU A 100 -8.05 5.73 0.21
C LEU A 100 -7.86 7.24 0.08
N ASP A 101 -7.65 7.93 1.20
CA ASP A 101 -7.42 9.36 1.17
C ASP A 101 -6.11 9.70 0.45
N GLU A 102 -5.06 8.90 0.67
CA GLU A 102 -3.79 9.10 -0.02
C GLU A 102 -3.94 8.85 -1.52
N LEU A 103 -4.66 7.79 -1.88
CA LEU A 103 -4.89 7.51 -3.30
C LEU A 103 -5.62 8.67 -3.96
N GLU A 104 -6.61 9.21 -3.29
CA GLU A 104 -7.37 10.34 -3.81
C GLU A 104 -6.46 11.54 -4.07
N LYS A 105 -5.54 11.82 -3.14
CA LYS A 105 -4.57 12.90 -3.33
C LYS A 105 -3.67 12.62 -4.53
N LEU A 106 -3.19 11.40 -4.67
CA LEU A 106 -2.31 11.04 -5.78
C LEU A 106 -3.02 11.17 -7.11
N GLN A 107 -4.30 10.78 -7.15
CA GLN A 107 -5.09 10.93 -8.36
C GLN A 107 -5.30 12.40 -8.71
N ALA A 108 -5.57 13.23 -7.70
CA ALA A 108 -5.76 14.67 -7.93
C ALA A 108 -4.49 15.34 -8.43
N GLU A 109 -3.34 14.96 -7.84
CA GLU A 109 -2.05 15.50 -8.25
C GLU A 109 -1.74 15.14 -9.70
N ARG A 110 -2.02 13.88 -10.05
CA ARG A 110 -1.79 13.43 -11.43
C ARG A 110 -2.68 14.20 -12.40
N THR A 111 -3.95 14.39 -12.07
CA THR A 111 -4.88 15.13 -12.91
C THR A 111 -4.41 16.56 -13.10
N ALA A 112 -3.94 17.20 -12.04
CA ALA A 112 -3.43 18.57 -12.13
C ALA A 112 -2.22 18.66 -13.05
N ARG A 113 -1.29 17.70 -12.93
CA ARG A 113 -0.11 17.67 -13.80
C ARG A 113 -0.50 17.44 -15.25
N ASP A 114 -1.44 16.54 -15.49
CA ASP A 114 -1.89 16.24 -16.85
C ASP A 114 -2.54 17.47 -17.47
N GLN A 115 -3.30 18.22 -16.70
CA GLN A 115 -3.93 19.45 -17.21
C GLN A 115 -2.87 20.50 -17.54
N ASP A 116 -1.85 20.62 -16.68
CA ASP A 116 -0.77 21.56 -16.94
C ASP A 116 0.01 21.19 -18.19
N CYS A 117 0.27 19.90 -18.37
CA CYS A 117 1.02 19.42 -19.52
C CYS A 117 0.19 19.43 -20.79
N GLY A 118 -1.12 19.45 -20.67
CA GLY A 118 -2.01 19.39 -21.80
C GLY A 118 -2.06 20.69 -22.62
N GLU A 119 -1.38 21.70 -22.14
CA GLU A 119 -1.30 22.95 -22.89
C GLU A 119 -0.52 22.78 -24.16
#